data_d0597051fee7d84d0097b3ff97fc5b6d
#
_entry.id   d0597051fee7d84d0097b3ff97fc5b6d
#
_cell.length_a   1.000
_cell.length_b   1.000
_cell.length_c   1.000
_cell.angle_alpha   90.00
_cell.angle_beta   90.00
_cell.angle_gamma   90.00
#
_symmetry.space_group_name_H-M   'P 1'
#
loop_
_entity.id
_entity.type
_entity.pdbx_description
1 polymer ?
#
loop_
_entity_poly.entity_id
_entity_poly.type
_entity_poly.pdbx_seq_one_letter_code
_entity_poly.pdbx_strand_id
1 'polypeptide(L)' 'MEKFFSQEIESQYNLIKMLLAEPEKYIDAINAIKKDIAYMPIELKKKLEEENIIL' A
#
# COMPACT_ATOMS: atom_id res chain seq x y z
N MET A 1 1.16 1.52 19.24
CA MET A 1 0.31 1.00 18.14
C MET A 1 1.09 1.00 16.85
N GLU A 2 1.11 -0.12 16.19
CA GLU A 2 1.84 -0.25 14.95
C GLU A 2 1.07 0.31 13.78
N LYS A 3 1.74 1.12 12.96
CA LYS A 3 1.13 1.66 11.76
C LYS A 3 1.43 0.75 10.59
N PHE A 4 0.55 0.78 9.57
CA PHE A 4 0.75 -0.03 8.38
C PHE A 4 2.15 0.17 7.79
N PHE A 5 2.58 1.43 7.68
CA PHE A 5 3.85 1.75 7.04
C PHE A 5 5.08 1.55 7.93
N SER A 6 4.90 0.98 9.11
CA SER A 6 6.04 0.62 9.97
C SER A 6 6.58 -0.76 9.65
N GLN A 7 5.91 -1.51 8.80
CA GLN A 7 6.34 -2.85 8.39
C GLN A 7 7.39 -2.77 7.30
N GLU A 8 7.98 -3.93 6.97
CA GLU A 8 8.96 -3.99 5.91
C GLU A 8 8.36 -3.56 4.58
N ILE A 9 9.17 -2.87 3.78
CA ILE A 9 8.72 -2.35 2.48
C ILE A 9 8.20 -3.46 1.58
N GLU A 10 8.92 -4.56 1.50
CA GLU A 10 8.52 -5.66 0.63
C GLU A 10 7.20 -6.29 1.06
N SER A 11 7.00 -6.43 2.38
CA SER A 11 5.74 -6.96 2.91
C SER A 11 4.58 -6.02 2.58
N GLN A 12 4.78 -4.73 2.73
CA GLN A 12 3.77 -3.74 2.41
C GLN A 12 3.44 -3.76 0.92
N TYR A 13 4.46 -3.85 0.08
CA TYR A 13 4.29 -3.90 -1.36
C TYR A 13 3.46 -5.11 -1.77
N ASN A 14 3.80 -6.28 -1.25
CA ASN A 14 3.06 -7.51 -1.56
C ASN A 14 1.61 -7.42 -1.09
N LEU A 15 1.38 -6.85 0.08
CA LEU A 15 0.03 -6.69 0.59
C LEU A 15 -0.79 -5.75 -0.31
N ILE A 16 -0.20 -4.64 -0.72
CA ILE A 16 -0.89 -3.69 -1.59
C ILE A 16 -1.24 -4.35 -2.92
N LYS A 17 -0.34 -5.12 -3.49
CA LYS A 17 -0.62 -5.84 -4.73
C LYS A 17 -1.79 -6.81 -4.55
N MET A 18 -1.82 -7.51 -3.44
CA MET A 18 -2.90 -8.44 -3.16
C MET A 18 -4.25 -7.73 -3.05
N LEU A 19 -4.27 -6.61 -2.34
CA LEU A 19 -5.49 -5.83 -2.17
C LEU A 19 -6.00 -5.29 -3.51
N LEU A 20 -5.10 -4.80 -4.34
CA LEU A 20 -5.47 -4.23 -5.62
C LEU A 20 -5.88 -5.28 -6.66
N ALA A 21 -5.51 -6.55 -6.44
CA ALA A 21 -5.96 -7.62 -7.30
C ALA A 21 -7.47 -7.87 -7.16
N GLU A 22 -8.03 -7.58 -5.99
CA GLU A 22 -9.45 -7.71 -5.74
C GLU A 22 -9.96 -6.44 -5.03
N PRO A 23 -9.99 -5.31 -5.75
CA PRO A 23 -10.29 -4.02 -5.13
C PRO A 23 -11.69 -3.94 -4.51
N GLU A 24 -12.66 -4.61 -5.09
CA GLU A 24 -14.02 -4.59 -4.54
C GLU A 24 -14.11 -5.31 -3.21
N LYS A 25 -13.33 -6.37 -3.05
CA LYS A 25 -13.32 -7.16 -1.82
C LYS A 25 -12.61 -6.42 -0.69
N TYR A 26 -11.57 -5.67 -1.01
CA TYR A 26 -10.72 -5.03 -0.03
C TYR A 26 -10.83 -3.51 -0.04
N ILE A 27 -11.98 -2.98 -0.46
CA ILE A 27 -12.14 -1.54 -0.60
C ILE A 27 -11.86 -0.77 0.69
N ASP A 28 -12.28 -1.31 1.83
CA ASP A 28 -12.07 -0.64 3.11
C ASP A 28 -10.59 -0.55 3.47
N ALA A 29 -9.85 -1.64 3.22
CA ALA A 29 -8.41 -1.67 3.47
C ALA A 29 -7.68 -0.72 2.53
N ILE A 30 -8.08 -0.68 1.26
CA ILE A 30 -7.48 0.22 0.28
C ILE A 30 -7.71 1.67 0.67
N ASN A 31 -8.91 2.00 1.11
CA ASN A 31 -9.23 3.35 1.54
C ASN A 31 -8.44 3.77 2.78
N ALA A 32 -8.23 2.83 3.71
CA ALA A 32 -7.41 3.09 4.88
C ALA A 32 -5.97 3.42 4.50
N ILE A 33 -5.41 2.69 3.54
CA ILE A 33 -4.05 2.94 3.04
C ILE A 33 -3.99 4.30 2.36
N LYS A 34 -4.99 4.65 1.57
CA LYS A 34 -5.05 5.96 0.90
C LYS A 34 -5.08 7.10 1.90
N LYS A 35 -5.76 6.92 3.02
CA LYS A 35 -5.82 7.93 4.07
C LYS A 35 -4.44 8.21 4.64
N ASP A 36 -3.62 7.19 4.75
CA ASP A 36 -2.28 7.29 5.33
C ASP A 36 -1.19 7.45 4.26
N ILE A 37 -1.56 7.77 3.03
CA ILE A 37 -0.62 7.85 1.92
C ILE A 37 0.51 8.87 2.19
N ALA A 38 0.23 9.90 2.98
CA ALA A 38 1.21 10.91 3.31
C ALA A 38 2.36 10.35 4.16
N TYR A 39 2.13 9.23 4.82
CA TYR A 39 3.12 8.57 5.66
C TYR A 39 3.86 7.46 4.93
N MET A 40 3.55 7.24 3.67
CA MET A 40 4.16 6.16 2.90
C MET A 40 5.67 6.41 2.72
N PRO A 41 6.51 5.40 3.03
CA PRO A 41 7.94 5.53 2.77
C PRO A 41 8.24 5.76 1.31
N ILE A 42 9.26 6.57 1.03
CA ILE A 42 9.66 6.88 -0.33
C ILE A 42 10.03 5.62 -1.11
N GLU A 43 10.70 4.67 -0.45
CA GLU A 43 11.08 3.41 -1.08
C GLU A 43 9.87 2.63 -1.57
N LEU A 44 8.83 2.58 -0.75
CA LEU A 44 7.60 1.90 -1.15
C LEU A 44 6.93 2.63 -2.30
N LYS A 45 6.89 3.95 -2.22
CA LYS A 45 6.30 4.76 -3.25
C LYS A 45 6.99 4.57 -4.60
N LYS A 46 8.32 4.56 -4.60
CA LYS A 46 9.09 4.30 -5.81
C LYS A 46 8.81 2.92 -6.39
N LYS A 47 8.75 1.93 -5.52
CA LYS A 47 8.49 0.56 -5.94
C LYS A 47 7.13 0.43 -6.61
N LEU A 48 6.12 1.09 -6.06
CA LEU A 48 4.79 1.09 -6.65
C LEU A 48 4.78 1.81 -8.00
N GLU A 49 5.49 2.93 -8.09
CA GLU A 49 5.57 3.69 -9.34
C GLU A 49 6.25 2.87 -10.45
N GLU A 50 7.29 2.13 -10.11
CA GLU A 50 7.99 1.26 -11.08
C GLU A 50 7.07 0.21 -11.66
N GLU A 51 6.10 -0.25 -10.89
CA GLU A 51 5.12 -1.24 -11.33
C GLU A 51 3.85 -0.63 -11.86
N ASN A 52 3.81 0.70 -12.00
CA ASN A 52 2.63 1.43 -12.46
C ASN A 52 1.40 1.22 -11.57
N ILE A 53 1.63 1.03 -10.29
CA ILE A 53 0.56 0.86 -9.32
C ILE A 53 0.22 2.23 -8.75
N ILE A 54 -1.04 2.62 -8.93
CA ILE A 54 -1.54 3.92 -8.45
C ILE A 54 -2.62 3.68 -7.42
N LEU A 55 -2.43 4.32 -6.27
CA LEU A 55 -3.43 4.26 -5.20
C LEU A 55 -4.36 5.47 -5.21
#